data_6c2d6fd0a305050e0cf00c2dc41be868
#
_entry.id   6c2d6fd0a305050e0cf00c2dc41be868
#
_cell.length_a   1.000
_cell.length_b   1.000
_cell.length_c   1.000
_cell.angle_alpha   90.00
_cell.angle_beta   90.00
_cell.angle_gamma   90.00
#
_symmetry.space_group_name_H-M   'P 1'
#
loop_
_entity.id
_entity.type
_entity.pdbx_description
1 polymer ?
#
loop_
_entity_poly.entity_id
_entity_poly.type
_entity_poly.pdbx_seq_one_letter_code
_entity_poly.pdbx_strand_id
1 'polypeptide(L)'
;MKQPFKTGALKAELERSLGFRMAEFKRLKCVNSINFKAVRAPDGFAFTVKCIPAWRKFGYDLIVRHLAELKGTLAPQRVFEDCCPVSYAGHGLICLAWCEGGPVWPDRLSEAEMDAFLDAYLDFSRVLQGTTQHIEPYPAAKWRSDALARCARGWGRLVRPFVEECREEESFFRQEKLRVTHGDLHPKNFAFQDGRVSGFFDIAGLTLGYPAWDILRYLTFSIDHLRFYERHRTRAILARFAQAVRKMPYSAEEWIVSVNVTWLEQVYKKLCTRRVSLLQAVQLRLHARLFAELRRIVAENAAPSRG
;
A
#
# COMPACT_ATOMS: atom_id res chain seq x y z
N MET A 1 -22.23 19.16 -12.39
CA MET A 1 -22.22 19.39 -10.91
C MET A 1 -22.41 18.06 -10.21
N LYS A 2 -21.44 17.60 -9.40
CA LYS A 2 -21.58 16.36 -8.59
C LYS A 2 -22.57 16.69 -7.47
N GLN A 3 -23.72 16.01 -7.41
CA GLN A 3 -24.60 16.12 -6.25
C GLN A 3 -23.80 15.79 -4.98
N PRO A 4 -23.89 16.62 -3.93
CA PRO A 4 -23.18 16.34 -2.69
C PRO A 4 -23.69 15.02 -2.12
N PHE A 5 -22.75 14.13 -1.78
CA PHE A 5 -23.04 12.82 -1.19
C PHE A 5 -23.71 13.02 0.20
N LYS A 6 -25.00 12.73 0.29
CA LYS A 6 -25.79 12.98 1.51
C LYS A 6 -25.64 11.83 2.49
N THR A 7 -24.81 11.99 3.49
CA THR A 7 -24.52 10.97 4.52
C THR A 7 -25.77 10.43 5.23
N GLY A 8 -26.71 11.31 5.60
CA GLY A 8 -27.94 10.89 6.27
C GLY A 8 -28.86 10.06 5.37
N ALA A 9 -28.95 10.39 4.09
CA ALA A 9 -29.74 9.61 3.13
C ALA A 9 -29.13 8.22 2.88
N LEU A 10 -27.80 8.14 2.78
CA LEU A 10 -27.11 6.84 2.70
C LEU A 10 -27.34 5.99 3.96
N LYS A 11 -27.25 6.60 5.17
CA LYS A 11 -27.54 5.88 6.42
C LYS A 11 -28.95 5.30 6.39
N ALA A 12 -29.96 6.10 6.06
CA ALA A 12 -31.35 5.66 6.02
C ALA A 12 -31.58 4.53 5.00
N GLU A 13 -30.93 4.61 3.83
CA GLU A 13 -30.98 3.54 2.81
C GLU A 13 -30.40 2.24 3.32
N LEU A 14 -29.21 2.31 3.93
CA LEU A 14 -28.55 1.16 4.52
C LEU A 14 -29.36 0.54 5.65
N GLU A 15 -29.91 1.33 6.57
CA GLU A 15 -30.74 0.83 7.67
C GLU A 15 -32.00 0.10 7.16
N ARG A 16 -32.60 0.60 6.07
CA ARG A 16 -33.74 -0.05 5.43
C ARG A 16 -33.36 -1.37 4.77
N SER A 17 -32.27 -1.38 4.01
CA SER A 17 -31.81 -2.56 3.27
C SER A 17 -31.25 -3.64 4.19
N LEU A 18 -30.53 -3.25 5.24
CA LEU A 18 -29.92 -4.17 6.19
C LEU A 18 -30.87 -4.66 7.28
N GLY A 19 -32.04 -4.02 7.45
CA GLY A 19 -33.05 -4.41 8.42
C GLY A 19 -32.71 -4.11 9.87
N PHE A 20 -31.73 -3.22 10.15
CA PHE A 20 -31.37 -2.82 11.51
C PHE A 20 -30.95 -1.34 11.59
N ARG A 21 -31.02 -0.78 12.81
CA ARG A 21 -30.57 0.58 13.10
C ARG A 21 -29.06 0.63 13.35
N MET A 22 -28.44 1.77 12.98
CA MET A 22 -27.04 2.06 13.27
C MET A 22 -26.91 3.03 14.44
N ALA A 23 -26.24 2.63 15.50
CA ALA A 23 -25.90 3.47 16.63
C ALA A 23 -24.88 4.55 16.24
N GLU A 24 -23.92 4.18 15.39
CA GLU A 24 -22.93 5.12 14.82
C GLU A 24 -22.91 5.00 13.29
N PHE A 25 -22.79 6.14 12.60
CA PHE A 25 -22.50 6.19 11.16
C PHE A 25 -21.64 7.42 10.87
N LYS A 26 -20.32 7.21 10.81
CA LYS A 26 -19.35 8.29 10.75
C LYS A 26 -18.47 8.19 9.51
N ARG A 27 -18.34 9.28 8.76
CA ARG A 27 -17.44 9.34 7.62
C ARG A 27 -15.97 9.29 8.06
N LEU A 28 -15.20 8.41 7.43
CA LEU A 28 -13.76 8.31 7.64
C LEU A 28 -13.02 9.32 6.76
N LYS A 29 -11.91 9.85 7.27
CA LYS A 29 -11.04 10.76 6.50
C LYS A 29 -10.18 9.92 5.55
N CYS A 30 -10.60 9.82 4.30
CA CYS A 30 -9.86 9.15 3.22
C CYS A 30 -9.59 10.14 2.09
N VAL A 31 -8.44 10.00 1.41
CA VAL A 31 -8.03 10.95 0.35
C VAL A 31 -8.80 10.69 -0.94
N ASN A 32 -8.93 9.43 -1.36
CA ASN A 32 -9.44 9.05 -2.68
C ASN A 32 -10.69 8.16 -2.64
N SER A 33 -11.28 7.94 -1.47
CA SER A 33 -12.45 7.09 -1.29
C SER A 33 -13.43 7.71 -0.32
N ILE A 34 -14.69 7.28 -0.38
CA ILE A 34 -15.71 7.64 0.58
C ILE A 34 -15.99 6.38 1.41
N ASN A 35 -15.57 6.40 2.66
CA ASN A 35 -15.76 5.29 3.58
C ASN A 35 -16.44 5.79 4.86
N PHE A 36 -17.22 4.90 5.46
CA PHE A 36 -17.91 5.17 6.73
C PHE A 36 -17.61 4.02 7.70
N LYS A 37 -17.38 4.36 8.97
CA LYS A 37 -17.53 3.41 10.07
C LYS A 37 -19.00 3.39 10.46
N ALA A 38 -19.57 2.21 10.58
CA ALA A 38 -20.93 2.00 11.07
C ALA A 38 -20.90 1.03 12.26
N VAL A 39 -21.80 1.22 13.22
CA VAL A 39 -21.96 0.34 14.37
C VAL A 39 -23.43 -0.05 14.46
N ARG A 40 -23.75 -1.34 14.43
CA ARG A 40 -25.08 -1.88 14.55
C ARG A 40 -25.62 -1.67 15.98
N ALA A 41 -26.83 -1.14 16.10
CA ALA A 41 -27.37 -0.75 17.40
C ALA A 41 -27.59 -1.90 18.40
N PRO A 42 -28.12 -3.08 18.00
CA PRO A 42 -28.46 -4.10 19.00
C PRO A 42 -27.28 -4.71 19.73
N ASP A 43 -26.16 -4.92 19.04
CA ASP A 43 -25.04 -5.72 19.53
C ASP A 43 -23.66 -5.02 19.42
N GLY A 44 -23.62 -3.80 18.93
CA GLY A 44 -22.37 -3.05 18.78
C GLY A 44 -21.45 -3.55 17.65
N PHE A 45 -21.93 -4.45 16.77
CA PHE A 45 -21.12 -4.95 15.67
C PHE A 45 -20.66 -3.81 14.75
N ALA A 46 -19.34 -3.63 14.66
CA ALA A 46 -18.74 -2.58 13.85
C ALA A 46 -18.39 -3.07 12.44
N PHE A 47 -18.61 -2.21 11.44
CA PHE A 47 -18.28 -2.50 10.06
C PHE A 47 -17.94 -1.22 9.27
N THR A 48 -17.27 -1.37 8.14
CA THR A 48 -16.96 -0.29 7.21
C THR A 48 -17.90 -0.36 6.01
N VAL A 49 -18.48 0.78 5.63
CA VAL A 49 -19.14 0.92 4.33
C VAL A 49 -18.19 1.61 3.37
N LYS A 50 -17.69 0.88 2.37
CA LYS A 50 -16.81 1.39 1.32
C LYS A 50 -17.65 1.77 0.10
N CYS A 51 -17.56 3.06 -0.31
CA CYS A 51 -18.25 3.58 -1.49
C CYS A 51 -17.26 3.70 -2.64
N ILE A 52 -17.48 2.94 -3.70
CA ILE A 52 -16.60 2.83 -4.86
C ILE A 52 -17.24 3.60 -6.02
N PRO A 53 -16.67 4.72 -6.47
CA PRO A 53 -17.21 5.45 -7.62
C PRO A 53 -17.22 4.59 -8.89
N ALA A 54 -18.30 4.62 -9.65
CA ALA A 54 -18.45 3.85 -10.90
C ALA A 54 -17.38 4.16 -11.95
N TRP A 55 -16.77 5.35 -11.91
CA TRP A 55 -15.71 5.76 -12.85
C TRP A 55 -14.31 5.28 -12.49
N ARG A 56 -14.13 4.59 -11.34
CA ARG A 56 -12.80 4.09 -10.97
C ARG A 56 -12.36 2.96 -11.87
N LYS A 57 -11.06 2.98 -12.26
CA LYS A 57 -10.39 1.94 -13.04
C LYS A 57 -10.53 0.54 -12.40
N PHE A 58 -10.51 0.49 -11.07
CA PHE A 58 -10.78 -0.72 -10.31
C PHE A 58 -12.25 -0.68 -9.87
N GLY A 59 -13.11 -1.30 -10.67
CA GLY A 59 -14.56 -1.30 -10.47
C GLY A 59 -14.97 -2.12 -9.23
N TYR A 60 -16.25 -1.97 -8.88
CA TYR A 60 -16.90 -2.71 -7.80
C TYR A 60 -16.67 -4.23 -7.93
N ASP A 61 -16.91 -4.79 -9.12
CA ASP A 61 -16.84 -6.24 -9.37
C ASP A 61 -15.44 -6.82 -9.13
N LEU A 62 -14.39 -6.10 -9.48
CA LEU A 62 -13.02 -6.53 -9.24
C LEU A 62 -12.72 -6.62 -7.73
N ILE A 63 -13.11 -5.60 -6.97
CA ILE A 63 -12.90 -5.59 -5.51
C ILE A 63 -13.70 -6.71 -4.84
N VAL A 64 -14.94 -6.93 -5.26
CA VAL A 64 -15.79 -8.02 -4.73
C VAL A 64 -15.17 -9.37 -4.98
N ARG A 65 -14.64 -9.61 -6.18
CA ARG A 65 -13.95 -10.86 -6.53
C ARG A 65 -12.70 -11.07 -5.68
N HIS A 66 -11.83 -10.06 -5.55
CA HIS A 66 -10.64 -10.16 -4.70
C HIS A 66 -11.00 -10.46 -3.24
N LEU A 67 -12.04 -9.81 -2.70
CA LEU A 67 -12.50 -10.08 -1.33
C LEU A 67 -13.02 -11.51 -1.16
N ALA A 68 -13.68 -12.07 -2.18
CA ALA A 68 -14.16 -13.45 -2.13
C ALA A 68 -13.00 -14.46 -2.12
N GLU A 69 -11.96 -14.23 -2.93
CA GLU A 69 -10.76 -15.08 -2.96
C GLU A 69 -9.95 -15.00 -1.66
N LEU A 70 -9.98 -13.86 -0.98
CA LEU A 70 -9.25 -13.63 0.28
C LEU A 70 -10.10 -13.90 1.54
N LYS A 71 -11.24 -14.61 1.40
CA LYS A 71 -12.10 -14.95 2.54
C LYS A 71 -11.35 -15.82 3.54
N GLY A 72 -11.52 -15.50 4.83
CA GLY A 72 -10.84 -16.22 5.93
C GLY A 72 -9.39 -15.81 6.18
N THR A 73 -8.91 -14.76 5.51
CA THR A 73 -7.55 -14.22 5.70
C THR A 73 -7.57 -12.92 6.52
N LEU A 74 -6.41 -12.25 6.61
CA LEU A 74 -6.31 -10.90 7.20
C LEU A 74 -6.89 -9.80 6.29
N ALA A 75 -7.42 -10.10 5.10
CA ALA A 75 -8.21 -9.14 4.33
C ALA A 75 -9.56 -8.87 5.02
N PRO A 76 -10.11 -7.65 4.92
CA PRO A 76 -11.42 -7.34 5.50
C PRO A 76 -12.49 -8.25 4.90
N GLN A 77 -13.22 -8.96 5.74
CA GLN A 77 -14.27 -9.87 5.30
C GLN A 77 -15.51 -9.08 4.90
N ARG A 78 -16.17 -9.49 3.82
CA ARG A 78 -17.49 -8.96 3.45
C ARG A 78 -18.53 -9.38 4.48
N VAL A 79 -19.40 -8.45 4.83
CA VAL A 79 -20.53 -8.69 5.73
C VAL A 79 -21.81 -8.17 5.09
N PHE A 80 -22.94 -8.75 5.44
CA PHE A 80 -24.26 -8.41 4.89
C PHE A 80 -24.34 -8.54 3.36
N GLU A 81 -23.70 -9.55 2.78
CA GLU A 81 -23.57 -9.71 1.33
C GLU A 81 -24.92 -9.74 0.61
N ASP A 82 -25.92 -10.43 1.21
CA ASP A 82 -27.24 -10.62 0.61
C ASP A 82 -28.18 -9.43 0.74
N CYS A 83 -27.90 -8.50 1.67
CA CYS A 83 -28.81 -7.39 1.96
C CYS A 83 -28.17 -6.00 1.81
N CYS A 84 -26.84 -5.91 1.62
CA CYS A 84 -26.21 -4.64 1.33
C CYS A 84 -26.61 -4.16 -0.07
N PRO A 85 -27.13 -2.93 -0.21
CA PRO A 85 -27.46 -2.41 -1.54
C PRO A 85 -26.19 -2.34 -2.40
N VAL A 86 -26.28 -2.82 -3.65
CA VAL A 86 -25.13 -2.88 -4.57
C VAL A 86 -24.63 -1.48 -4.94
N SER A 87 -25.52 -0.47 -4.96
CA SER A 87 -25.12 0.88 -5.33
C SER A 87 -25.97 1.97 -4.67
N TYR A 88 -25.35 3.15 -4.50
CA TYR A 88 -26.00 4.37 -4.05
C TYR A 88 -25.37 5.59 -4.71
N ALA A 89 -26.18 6.46 -5.31
CA ALA A 89 -25.73 7.71 -5.94
C ALA A 89 -24.53 7.56 -6.89
N GLY A 90 -24.53 6.51 -7.74
CA GLY A 90 -23.44 6.24 -8.68
C GLY A 90 -22.17 5.66 -8.06
N HIS A 91 -22.26 5.10 -6.85
CA HIS A 91 -21.17 4.40 -6.18
C HIS A 91 -21.61 2.96 -5.89
N GLY A 92 -20.75 1.99 -6.19
CA GLY A 92 -20.89 0.64 -5.64
C GLY A 92 -20.66 0.66 -4.13
N LEU A 93 -21.45 -0.10 -3.38
CA LEU A 93 -21.35 -0.20 -1.93
C LEU A 93 -20.86 -1.59 -1.51
N ILE A 94 -19.90 -1.63 -0.58
CA ILE A 94 -19.43 -2.87 0.04
C ILE A 94 -19.40 -2.68 1.55
N CYS A 95 -20.02 -3.57 2.30
CA CYS A 95 -19.89 -3.65 3.74
C CYS A 95 -18.76 -4.64 4.09
N LEU A 96 -17.82 -4.19 4.92
CA LEU A 96 -16.66 -4.96 5.35
C LEU A 96 -16.62 -5.00 6.87
N ALA A 97 -16.27 -6.14 7.46
CA ALA A 97 -16.02 -6.23 8.90
C ALA A 97 -15.00 -5.15 9.31
N TRP A 98 -15.23 -4.54 10.46
CA TRP A 98 -14.30 -3.58 11.02
C TRP A 98 -13.08 -4.32 11.57
N CYS A 99 -11.89 -3.86 11.20
CA CYS A 99 -10.66 -4.33 11.82
C CYS A 99 -10.27 -3.34 12.92
N GLU A 100 -10.15 -3.87 14.13
CA GLU A 100 -9.79 -3.06 15.28
C GLU A 100 -8.34 -2.61 15.24
N GLY A 101 -8.04 -1.54 15.98
CA GLY A 101 -6.71 -0.95 16.03
C GLY A 101 -6.54 0.26 15.11
N GLY A 102 -5.30 0.56 14.75
CA GLY A 102 -4.98 1.76 13.98
C GLY A 102 -3.69 1.64 13.18
N PRO A 103 -3.36 2.69 12.42
CA PRO A 103 -2.13 2.74 11.64
C PRO A 103 -0.92 2.85 12.56
N VAL A 104 0.11 2.07 12.29
CA VAL A 104 1.41 2.18 12.97
C VAL A 104 2.47 2.61 11.97
N TRP A 105 3.26 3.60 12.37
CA TRP A 105 4.34 4.11 11.55
C TRP A 105 5.62 3.27 11.77
N PRO A 106 6.40 3.01 10.72
CA PRO A 106 7.57 2.12 10.80
C PRO A 106 8.61 2.53 11.85
N ASP A 107 8.78 3.84 12.04
CA ASP A 107 9.70 4.41 13.03
C ASP A 107 9.25 4.25 14.49
N ARG A 108 8.02 3.80 14.72
CA ARG A 108 7.43 3.58 16.03
C ARG A 108 7.30 2.11 16.41
N LEU A 109 7.49 1.19 15.48
CA LEU A 109 7.45 -0.23 15.79
C LEU A 109 8.63 -0.64 16.67
N SER A 110 8.36 -1.40 17.71
CA SER A 110 9.37 -2.21 18.40
C SER A 110 9.88 -3.33 17.49
N GLU A 111 10.92 -4.02 17.88
CA GLU A 111 11.46 -5.16 17.13
C GLU A 111 10.44 -6.31 17.06
N ALA A 112 9.82 -6.62 18.19
CA ALA A 112 8.79 -7.66 18.27
C ALA A 112 7.55 -7.35 17.41
N GLU A 113 7.10 -6.09 17.40
CA GLU A 113 5.99 -5.67 16.55
C GLU A 113 6.34 -5.72 15.06
N MET A 114 7.58 -5.38 14.69
CA MET A 114 8.04 -5.55 13.32
C MET A 114 8.06 -7.02 12.93
N ASP A 115 8.50 -7.92 13.81
CA ASP A 115 8.44 -9.36 13.57
C ASP A 115 7.01 -9.85 13.37
N ALA A 116 6.09 -9.41 14.22
CA ALA A 116 4.67 -9.76 14.09
C ALA A 116 4.06 -9.25 12.77
N PHE A 117 4.46 -8.04 12.33
CA PHE A 117 4.06 -7.51 11.03
C PHE A 117 4.61 -8.35 9.87
N LEU A 118 5.89 -8.70 9.91
CA LEU A 118 6.54 -9.50 8.86
C LEU A 118 5.91 -10.90 8.74
N ASP A 119 5.61 -11.55 9.87
CA ASP A 119 4.94 -12.86 9.88
C ASP A 119 3.54 -12.77 9.29
N ALA A 120 2.74 -11.78 9.74
CA ALA A 120 1.41 -11.54 9.20
C ALA A 120 1.42 -11.22 7.71
N TYR A 121 2.40 -10.42 7.26
CA TYR A 121 2.55 -10.11 5.85
C TYR A 121 2.98 -11.33 5.02
N LEU A 122 3.87 -12.17 5.55
CA LEU A 122 4.29 -13.40 4.86
C LEU A 122 3.10 -14.34 4.64
N ASP A 123 2.27 -14.53 5.66
CA ASP A 123 1.07 -15.37 5.56
C ASP A 123 0.05 -14.77 4.59
N PHE A 124 -0.18 -13.46 4.66
CA PHE A 124 -1.02 -12.75 3.70
C PHE A 124 -0.51 -12.85 2.26
N SER A 125 0.81 -12.66 2.06
CA SER A 125 1.46 -12.78 0.75
C SER A 125 1.31 -14.19 0.15
N ARG A 126 1.37 -15.25 0.97
CA ARG A 126 1.14 -16.64 0.51
C ARG A 126 -0.29 -16.82 -0.02
N VAL A 127 -1.26 -16.26 0.68
CA VAL A 127 -2.66 -16.34 0.23
C VAL A 127 -2.87 -15.56 -1.06
N LEU A 128 -2.24 -14.40 -1.22
CA LEU A 128 -2.30 -13.62 -2.45
C LEU A 128 -1.85 -14.42 -3.68
N GLN A 129 -0.90 -15.37 -3.54
CA GLN A 129 -0.47 -16.20 -4.67
C GLN A 129 -1.55 -17.17 -5.18
N GLY A 130 -2.57 -17.45 -4.38
CA GLY A 130 -3.74 -18.24 -4.78
C GLY A 130 -4.79 -17.47 -5.57
N THR A 131 -4.66 -16.15 -5.74
CA THR A 131 -5.61 -15.37 -6.53
C THR A 131 -5.49 -15.70 -8.01
N THR A 132 -6.62 -16.03 -8.64
CA THR A 132 -6.68 -16.53 -10.03
C THR A 132 -6.93 -15.44 -11.06
N GLN A 133 -7.04 -14.18 -10.63
CA GLN A 133 -7.44 -13.08 -11.48
C GLN A 133 -6.29 -12.50 -12.30
N HIS A 134 -6.62 -11.93 -13.44
CA HIS A 134 -5.65 -11.16 -14.22
C HIS A 134 -5.24 -9.90 -13.46
N ILE A 135 -3.99 -9.86 -13.03
CA ILE A 135 -3.38 -8.76 -12.29
C ILE A 135 -2.27 -8.17 -13.15
N GLU A 136 -2.30 -6.85 -13.35
CA GLU A 136 -1.27 -6.16 -14.14
C GLU A 136 0.02 -5.99 -13.32
N PRO A 137 1.20 -6.09 -13.96
CA PRO A 137 2.46 -5.75 -13.31
C PRO A 137 2.53 -4.24 -13.02
N TYR A 138 3.27 -3.86 -11.99
CA TYR A 138 3.49 -2.44 -11.72
C TYR A 138 4.34 -1.80 -12.83
N PRO A 139 4.07 -0.54 -13.17
CA PRO A 139 4.59 0.07 -14.40
C PRO A 139 6.00 0.69 -14.21
N ALA A 140 6.96 -0.05 -13.66
CA ALA A 140 8.28 0.48 -13.32
C ALA A 140 9.07 0.96 -14.54
N ALA A 141 9.01 0.25 -15.65
CA ALA A 141 9.66 0.68 -16.90
C ALA A 141 9.11 2.02 -17.40
N LYS A 142 7.79 2.21 -17.28
CA LYS A 142 7.15 3.49 -17.60
C LYS A 142 7.60 4.59 -16.63
N TRP A 143 7.65 4.31 -15.33
CA TRP A 143 8.12 5.29 -14.35
C TRP A 143 9.54 5.75 -14.66
N ARG A 144 10.43 4.82 -15.04
CA ARG A 144 11.79 5.13 -15.41
C ARG A 144 11.85 5.99 -16.67
N SER A 145 11.17 5.60 -17.75
CA SER A 145 11.13 6.35 -19.01
C SER A 145 10.63 7.78 -18.79
N ASP A 146 9.51 7.94 -18.08
CA ASP A 146 8.93 9.25 -17.80
C ASP A 146 9.85 10.10 -16.90
N ALA A 147 10.51 9.49 -15.91
CA ALA A 147 11.46 10.17 -15.03
C ALA A 147 12.70 10.64 -15.81
N LEU A 148 13.28 9.83 -16.68
CA LEU A 148 14.42 10.20 -17.54
C LEU A 148 14.06 11.37 -18.47
N ALA A 149 12.88 11.34 -19.08
CA ALA A 149 12.40 12.43 -19.92
C ALA A 149 12.29 13.77 -19.14
N ARG A 150 11.83 13.70 -17.90
CA ARG A 150 11.74 14.88 -17.01
C ARG A 150 13.09 15.34 -16.49
N CYS A 151 14.03 14.43 -16.26
CA CYS A 151 15.40 14.73 -15.85
C CYS A 151 16.23 15.44 -16.94
N ALA A 152 15.78 15.48 -18.16
CA ALA A 152 16.48 16.15 -19.27
C ALA A 152 16.57 17.68 -19.10
N ARG A 153 15.69 18.29 -18.31
CA ARG A 153 15.56 19.77 -18.22
C ARG A 153 15.57 20.27 -16.78
N GLY A 154 16.06 21.51 -16.62
CA GLY A 154 16.02 22.26 -15.36
C GLY A 154 16.68 21.50 -14.18
N TRP A 155 16.11 21.65 -13.01
CA TRP A 155 16.59 21.02 -11.76
C TRP A 155 16.55 19.50 -11.78
N GLY A 156 15.78 18.89 -12.68
CA GLY A 156 15.75 17.44 -12.87
C GLY A 156 17.12 16.84 -13.22
N ARG A 157 18.01 17.61 -13.87
CA ARG A 157 19.38 17.17 -14.20
C ARG A 157 20.18 16.72 -12.98
N LEU A 158 19.90 17.29 -11.81
CA LEU A 158 20.56 16.91 -10.55
C LEU A 158 20.20 15.49 -10.08
N VAL A 159 19.09 14.94 -10.58
CA VAL A 159 18.56 13.62 -10.19
C VAL A 159 18.86 12.58 -11.27
N ARG A 160 19.17 13.01 -12.47
CA ARG A 160 19.39 12.15 -13.64
C ARG A 160 20.37 10.98 -13.39
N PRO A 161 21.57 11.19 -12.82
CA PRO A 161 22.51 10.08 -12.57
C PRO A 161 21.88 8.94 -11.76
N PHE A 162 21.09 9.29 -10.72
CA PHE A 162 20.44 8.29 -9.85
C PHE A 162 19.31 7.52 -10.54
N VAL A 163 18.69 8.10 -11.57
CA VAL A 163 17.68 7.39 -12.38
C VAL A 163 18.39 6.51 -13.42
N GLU A 164 19.55 6.94 -13.90
CA GLU A 164 20.37 6.18 -14.84
C GLU A 164 21.02 4.95 -14.18
N GLU A 165 21.34 5.02 -12.90
CA GLU A 165 21.82 3.87 -12.13
C GLU A 165 20.82 2.70 -12.11
N CYS A 166 19.53 2.96 -12.32
CA CYS A 166 18.51 1.93 -12.42
C CYS A 166 18.43 1.24 -13.80
N ARG A 167 19.41 1.37 -14.66
CA ARG A 167 19.38 0.78 -16.02
C ARG A 167 19.55 -0.72 -16.07
N GLU A 168 20.38 -1.25 -15.21
CA GLU A 168 20.72 -2.69 -15.21
C GLU A 168 19.53 -3.56 -14.82
N GLU A 169 18.45 -2.95 -14.39
CA GLU A 169 17.29 -3.59 -13.79
C GLU A 169 16.16 -3.88 -14.77
N GLU A 170 16.28 -3.54 -16.03
CA GLU A 170 15.31 -3.97 -17.06
C GLU A 170 15.26 -5.51 -17.17
N SER A 171 16.37 -6.19 -16.85
CA SER A 171 16.43 -7.65 -16.77
C SER A 171 15.72 -8.23 -15.54
N PHE A 172 15.55 -7.44 -14.49
CA PHE A 172 14.91 -7.88 -13.24
C PHE A 172 13.39 -7.93 -13.31
N PHE A 173 12.79 -7.18 -14.22
CA PHE A 173 11.33 -7.23 -14.45
C PHE A 173 10.91 -8.47 -15.24
N ARG A 174 11.63 -9.59 -15.09
CA ARG A 174 11.23 -10.86 -15.67
C ARG A 174 9.91 -11.31 -15.07
N GLN A 175 8.88 -11.40 -15.90
CA GLN A 175 7.53 -11.76 -15.49
C GLN A 175 7.48 -13.07 -14.69
N GLU A 176 8.40 -13.98 -14.94
CA GLU A 176 8.51 -15.31 -14.29
C GLU A 176 8.72 -15.26 -12.77
N LYS A 177 9.31 -14.16 -12.25
CA LYS A 177 9.57 -13.99 -10.81
C LYS A 177 8.54 -13.10 -10.11
N LEU A 178 7.62 -12.50 -10.86
CA LEU A 178 6.62 -11.61 -10.27
C LEU A 178 5.55 -12.43 -9.55
N ARG A 179 5.13 -11.92 -8.42
CA ARG A 179 4.10 -12.49 -7.55
C ARG A 179 3.02 -11.46 -7.30
N VAL A 180 1.83 -11.92 -6.91
CA VAL A 180 0.78 -11.00 -6.48
C VAL A 180 1.20 -10.30 -5.20
N THR A 181 1.17 -8.98 -5.20
CA THR A 181 1.49 -8.11 -4.07
C THR A 181 0.30 -7.23 -3.72
N HIS A 182 0.29 -6.66 -2.52
CA HIS A 182 -0.73 -5.68 -2.13
C HIS A 182 -0.72 -4.44 -3.03
N GLY A 183 0.47 -4.03 -3.49
CA GLY A 183 0.67 -2.94 -4.45
C GLY A 183 0.51 -1.54 -3.87
N ASP A 184 -0.06 -1.38 -2.69
CA ASP A 184 -0.22 -0.09 -1.99
C ASP A 184 -0.09 -0.23 -0.48
N LEU A 185 0.87 -1.05 0.00
CA LEU A 185 1.06 -1.26 1.43
C LEU A 185 1.70 -0.03 2.07
N HIS A 186 0.98 0.59 2.97
CA HIS A 186 1.42 1.74 3.76
C HIS A 186 0.66 1.80 5.10
N PRO A 187 1.09 2.64 6.08
CA PRO A 187 0.53 2.61 7.45
C PRO A 187 -0.99 2.76 7.56
N LYS A 188 -1.67 3.30 6.55
CA LYS A 188 -3.13 3.46 6.55
C LYS A 188 -3.88 2.33 5.87
N ASN A 189 -3.16 1.35 5.28
CA ASN A 189 -3.75 0.23 4.56
C ASN A 189 -3.64 -1.08 5.34
N PHE A 190 -3.32 -1.01 6.62
CA PHE A 190 -3.49 -2.10 7.57
C PHE A 190 -3.78 -1.55 8.98
N ALA A 191 -4.34 -2.37 9.84
CA ALA A 191 -4.54 -2.06 11.25
C ALA A 191 -3.64 -2.93 12.13
N PHE A 192 -3.23 -2.35 13.25
CA PHE A 192 -2.40 -2.98 14.25
C PHE A 192 -3.07 -2.81 15.62
N GLN A 193 -3.26 -3.91 16.33
CA GLN A 193 -3.85 -3.93 17.67
C GLN A 193 -3.08 -4.88 18.55
N ASP A 194 -2.78 -4.47 19.77
CA ASP A 194 -2.13 -5.29 20.80
C ASP A 194 -0.88 -6.03 20.31
N GLY A 195 -0.03 -5.32 19.54
CA GLY A 195 1.21 -5.86 18.98
C GLY A 195 1.05 -6.77 17.78
N ARG A 196 -0.14 -6.85 17.15
CA ARG A 196 -0.43 -7.74 16.00
C ARG A 196 -1.18 -7.02 14.89
N VAL A 197 -1.00 -7.48 13.66
CA VAL A 197 -1.80 -7.03 12.51
C VAL A 197 -3.20 -7.62 12.64
N SER A 198 -4.22 -6.77 12.65
CA SER A 198 -5.63 -7.17 12.69
C SER A 198 -6.28 -7.23 11.31
N GLY A 199 -5.69 -6.59 10.30
CA GLY A 199 -6.17 -6.68 8.91
C GLY A 199 -5.37 -5.82 7.94
N PHE A 200 -5.33 -6.24 6.67
CA PHE A 200 -4.80 -5.50 5.53
C PHE A 200 -5.94 -4.96 4.68
N PHE A 201 -5.94 -3.66 4.36
CA PHE A 201 -7.02 -2.97 3.64
C PHE A 201 -6.63 -2.56 2.24
N ASP A 202 -7.62 -2.05 1.50
CA ASP A 202 -7.49 -1.46 0.17
C ASP A 202 -6.83 -2.38 -0.87
N ILE A 203 -7.26 -3.65 -0.86
CA ILE A 203 -6.82 -4.70 -1.78
C ILE A 203 -7.20 -4.44 -3.25
N ALA A 204 -7.84 -3.31 -3.56
CA ALA A 204 -8.07 -2.88 -4.94
C ALA A 204 -6.77 -2.58 -5.72
N GLY A 205 -5.67 -2.42 -5.00
CA GLY A 205 -4.35 -2.12 -5.55
C GLY A 205 -3.48 -3.34 -5.86
N LEU A 206 -4.02 -4.57 -5.80
CA LEU A 206 -3.25 -5.77 -6.12
C LEU A 206 -2.53 -5.62 -7.45
N THR A 207 -1.26 -5.98 -7.48
CA THR A 207 -0.41 -5.88 -8.66
C THR A 207 0.61 -7.01 -8.70
N LEU A 208 1.13 -7.35 -9.88
CA LEU A 208 2.28 -8.25 -9.97
C LEU A 208 3.57 -7.49 -9.68
N GLY A 209 4.33 -7.99 -8.75
CA GLY A 209 5.59 -7.39 -8.33
C GLY A 209 6.40 -8.31 -7.44
N TYR A 210 7.38 -7.75 -6.75
CA TYR A 210 8.14 -8.46 -5.73
C TYR A 210 7.52 -8.17 -4.36
N PRO A 211 7.19 -9.18 -3.54
CA PRO A 211 6.62 -8.96 -2.21
C PRO A 211 7.49 -8.08 -1.29
N ALA A 212 8.81 -8.15 -1.44
CA ALA A 212 9.75 -7.26 -0.75
C ALA A 212 9.47 -5.76 -1.01
N TRP A 213 8.89 -5.42 -2.17
CA TRP A 213 8.51 -4.06 -2.50
C TRP A 213 7.39 -3.51 -1.61
N ASP A 214 6.39 -4.31 -1.26
CA ASP A 214 5.34 -3.89 -0.33
C ASP A 214 5.92 -3.52 1.03
N ILE A 215 6.84 -4.35 1.55
CA ILE A 215 7.53 -4.07 2.82
C ILE A 215 8.32 -2.77 2.73
N LEU A 216 9.03 -2.56 1.63
CA LEU A 216 9.77 -1.32 1.39
C LEU A 216 8.85 -0.11 1.27
N ARG A 217 7.73 -0.22 0.58
CA ARG A 217 6.72 0.85 0.52
C ARG A 217 6.24 1.22 1.91
N TYR A 218 5.94 0.24 2.74
CA TYR A 218 5.56 0.51 4.12
C TYR A 218 6.68 1.24 4.87
N LEU A 219 7.89 0.70 4.88
CA LEU A 219 9.03 1.26 5.61
C LEU A 219 9.40 2.67 5.14
N THR A 220 9.35 2.92 3.84
CA THR A 220 9.74 4.21 3.25
C THR A 220 8.61 5.24 3.18
N PHE A 221 7.37 4.85 3.49
CA PHE A 221 6.22 5.75 3.41
C PHE A 221 6.35 7.00 4.29
N SER A 222 6.93 6.88 5.47
CA SER A 222 7.17 8.00 6.37
C SER A 222 8.23 8.98 5.85
N ILE A 223 9.13 8.51 5.00
CA ILE A 223 10.19 9.34 4.39
C ILE A 223 9.58 10.37 3.44
N ASP A 224 8.52 9.99 2.76
CA ASP A 224 7.82 10.91 1.84
C ASP A 224 7.07 12.03 2.54
N HIS A 225 6.64 11.78 3.75
CA HIS A 225 5.66 12.66 4.38
C HIS A 225 6.28 13.70 5.25
N LEU A 226 7.61 13.65 5.61
CA LEU A 226 7.93 14.68 6.44
C LEU A 226 9.31 14.94 6.88
N ARG A 227 10.01 14.24 7.34
CA ARG A 227 10.99 14.66 8.31
C ARG A 227 12.23 13.78 8.22
N PHE A 228 12.64 13.63 7.02
CA PHE A 228 13.93 13.07 6.64
C PHE A 228 15.12 13.65 7.44
N TYR A 229 14.90 14.80 8.05
CA TYR A 229 15.90 15.46 8.91
C TYR A 229 15.98 14.87 10.32
N GLU A 230 15.02 14.04 10.73
CA GLU A 230 15.05 13.42 12.05
C GLU A 230 15.91 12.15 11.99
N ARG A 231 17.21 12.28 12.27
CA ARG A 231 18.19 11.18 12.20
C ARG A 231 17.77 9.92 12.96
N HIS A 232 17.08 10.07 14.08
CA HIS A 232 16.60 8.95 14.89
C HIS A 232 15.54 8.11 14.14
N ARG A 233 14.62 8.75 13.41
CA ARG A 233 13.61 8.04 12.60
C ARG A 233 14.23 7.30 11.44
N THR A 234 15.16 7.94 10.75
CA THR A 234 15.89 7.28 9.66
C THR A 234 16.64 6.06 10.17
N ARG A 235 17.31 6.15 11.32
CA ARG A 235 17.97 5.00 11.95
C ARG A 235 16.99 3.88 12.29
N ALA A 236 15.83 4.21 12.87
CA ALA A 236 14.80 3.24 13.18
C ALA A 236 14.31 2.51 11.91
N ILE A 237 14.04 3.24 10.82
CA ILE A 237 13.63 2.66 9.54
C ILE A 237 14.71 1.73 8.98
N LEU A 238 15.97 2.15 8.97
CA LEU A 238 17.10 1.32 8.51
C LEU A 238 17.25 0.04 9.34
N ALA A 239 17.10 0.13 10.67
CA ALA A 239 17.14 -1.03 11.56
C ALA A 239 15.98 -2.00 11.26
N ARG A 240 14.74 -1.50 11.05
CA ARG A 240 13.59 -2.33 10.67
C ARG A 240 13.74 -2.93 9.28
N PHE A 241 14.36 -2.22 8.36
CA PHE A 241 14.70 -2.77 7.05
C PHE A 241 15.73 -3.90 7.15
N ALA A 242 16.80 -3.72 7.91
CA ALA A 242 17.79 -4.78 8.14
C ALA A 242 17.16 -6.02 8.81
N GLN A 243 16.22 -5.83 9.75
CA GLN A 243 15.44 -6.90 10.35
C GLN A 243 14.60 -7.63 9.29
N ALA A 244 13.90 -6.89 8.41
CA ALA A 244 13.10 -7.48 7.33
C ALA A 244 13.97 -8.30 6.36
N VAL A 245 15.13 -7.77 5.95
CA VAL A 245 16.06 -8.47 5.04
C VAL A 245 16.52 -9.81 5.64
N ARG A 246 16.83 -9.84 6.94
CA ARG A 246 17.26 -11.09 7.61
C ARG A 246 16.13 -12.09 7.81
N LYS A 247 14.91 -11.63 8.06
CA LYS A 247 13.78 -12.49 8.42
C LYS A 247 13.03 -13.04 7.22
N MET A 248 12.85 -12.23 6.18
CA MET A 248 11.99 -12.61 5.06
C MET A 248 12.74 -13.54 4.07
N PRO A 249 12.04 -14.54 3.48
CA PRO A 249 12.64 -15.53 2.59
C PRO A 249 12.80 -14.99 1.16
N TYR A 250 13.28 -13.76 1.01
CA TYR A 250 13.50 -13.13 -0.29
C TYR A 250 14.99 -13.07 -0.60
N SER A 251 15.35 -13.29 -1.86
CA SER A 251 16.76 -13.23 -2.29
C SER A 251 17.29 -11.78 -2.24
N ALA A 252 18.62 -11.64 -2.21
CA ALA A 252 19.27 -10.35 -2.32
C ALA A 252 18.83 -9.60 -3.59
N GLU A 253 18.68 -10.32 -4.70
CA GLU A 253 18.19 -9.79 -5.97
C GLU A 253 16.79 -9.19 -5.83
N GLU A 254 15.83 -9.92 -5.23
CA GLU A 254 14.46 -9.44 -5.01
C GLU A 254 14.44 -8.16 -4.15
N TRP A 255 15.28 -8.10 -3.12
CA TRP A 255 15.42 -6.91 -2.28
C TRP A 255 16.02 -5.73 -3.05
N ILE A 256 17.09 -5.92 -3.82
CA ILE A 256 17.73 -4.85 -4.60
C ILE A 256 16.76 -4.28 -5.63
N VAL A 257 16.05 -5.15 -6.37
CA VAL A 257 15.03 -4.71 -7.34
C VAL A 257 13.94 -3.92 -6.63
N SER A 258 13.48 -4.39 -5.48
CA SER A 258 12.42 -3.70 -4.71
C SER A 258 12.89 -2.33 -4.22
N VAL A 259 14.14 -2.20 -3.77
CA VAL A 259 14.77 -0.91 -3.40
C VAL A 259 14.75 0.05 -4.59
N ASN A 260 15.12 -0.42 -5.75
CA ASN A 260 15.26 0.39 -6.94
C ASN A 260 13.89 0.80 -7.52
N VAL A 261 12.93 -0.12 -7.53
CA VAL A 261 11.54 0.21 -7.93
C VAL A 261 10.92 1.22 -6.99
N THR A 262 11.13 1.08 -5.69
CA THR A 262 10.63 2.06 -4.71
C THR A 262 11.26 3.43 -4.95
N TRP A 263 12.57 3.48 -5.24
CA TRP A 263 13.25 4.71 -5.61
C TRP A 263 12.68 5.33 -6.88
N LEU A 264 12.49 4.55 -7.95
CA LEU A 264 11.90 5.01 -9.21
C LEU A 264 10.48 5.54 -9.03
N GLU A 265 9.66 4.88 -8.23
CA GLU A 265 8.31 5.35 -7.89
C GLU A 265 8.35 6.73 -7.22
N GLN A 266 9.28 6.92 -6.26
CA GLN A 266 9.48 8.19 -5.57
C GLN A 266 9.90 9.30 -6.53
N VAL A 267 10.88 9.02 -7.40
CA VAL A 267 11.35 9.96 -8.42
C VAL A 267 10.20 10.31 -9.37
N TYR A 268 9.49 9.30 -9.89
CA TYR A 268 8.36 9.50 -10.79
C TYR A 268 7.28 10.38 -10.17
N LYS A 269 6.84 10.08 -8.96
CA LYS A 269 5.82 10.86 -8.26
C LYS A 269 6.23 12.32 -8.10
N LYS A 270 7.49 12.61 -7.80
CA LYS A 270 7.97 13.97 -7.57
C LYS A 270 8.28 14.74 -8.84
N LEU A 271 8.82 14.08 -9.87
CA LEU A 271 9.19 14.73 -11.12
C LEU A 271 8.04 14.85 -12.12
N CYS A 272 7.15 13.85 -12.18
CA CYS A 272 6.13 13.77 -13.22
C CYS A 272 4.80 14.40 -12.83
N THR A 273 4.55 14.66 -11.56
CA THR A 273 3.28 15.23 -11.09
C THR A 273 3.28 16.76 -10.99
N ARG A 274 4.45 17.42 -10.92
CA ARG A 274 4.57 18.87 -10.74
C ARG A 274 5.83 19.42 -11.43
N ARG A 275 5.93 20.77 -11.54
CA ARG A 275 7.19 21.42 -11.91
C ARG A 275 8.24 21.14 -10.82
N VAL A 276 9.40 20.63 -11.24
CA VAL A 276 10.50 20.30 -10.31
C VAL A 276 11.10 21.59 -9.76
N SER A 277 10.98 21.79 -8.46
CA SER A 277 11.66 22.88 -7.75
C SER A 277 13.07 22.44 -7.31
N LEU A 278 13.94 23.41 -7.03
CA LEU A 278 15.25 23.13 -6.43
C LEU A 278 15.13 22.32 -5.14
N LEU A 279 14.17 22.66 -4.29
CA LEU A 279 13.92 21.94 -3.04
C LEU A 279 13.59 20.46 -3.27
N GLN A 280 12.74 20.16 -4.25
CA GLN A 280 12.42 18.78 -4.61
C GLN A 280 13.64 18.01 -5.16
N ALA A 281 14.48 18.68 -5.97
CA ALA A 281 15.70 18.06 -6.47
C ALA A 281 16.69 17.75 -5.32
N VAL A 282 16.84 18.66 -4.36
CA VAL A 282 17.67 18.44 -3.16
C VAL A 282 17.09 17.30 -2.32
N GLN A 283 15.78 17.27 -2.09
CA GLN A 283 15.12 16.16 -1.37
C GLN A 283 15.38 14.82 -2.06
N LEU A 284 15.25 14.75 -3.40
CA LEU A 284 15.51 13.52 -4.14
C LEU A 284 16.96 13.05 -4.01
N ARG A 285 17.93 13.98 -4.01
CA ARG A 285 19.35 13.63 -3.76
C ARG A 285 19.57 13.06 -2.34
N LEU A 286 18.90 13.61 -1.34
CA LEU A 286 18.95 13.04 0.00
C LEU A 286 18.30 11.65 0.07
N HIS A 287 17.18 11.47 -0.62
CA HIS A 287 16.55 10.15 -0.76
C HIS A 287 17.48 9.16 -1.48
N ALA A 288 18.19 9.56 -2.54
CA ALA A 288 19.13 8.70 -3.23
C ALA A 288 20.20 8.14 -2.28
N ARG A 289 20.70 8.92 -1.33
CA ARG A 289 21.64 8.44 -0.29
C ARG A 289 21.02 7.40 0.61
N LEU A 290 19.75 7.58 1.00
CA LEU A 290 19.04 6.58 1.78
C LEU A 290 18.87 5.26 0.99
N PHE A 291 18.49 5.35 -0.26
CA PHE A 291 18.35 4.15 -1.10
C PHE A 291 19.70 3.45 -1.36
N ALA A 292 20.80 4.19 -1.45
CA ALA A 292 22.14 3.61 -1.46
C ALA A 292 22.44 2.85 -0.15
N GLU A 293 22.05 3.41 0.99
CA GLU A 293 22.20 2.75 2.29
C GLU A 293 21.33 1.48 2.41
N LEU A 294 20.09 1.51 1.89
CA LEU A 294 19.25 0.31 1.82
C LEU A 294 19.90 -0.80 0.98
N ARG A 295 20.49 -0.46 -0.17
CA ARG A 295 21.25 -1.45 -0.99
C ARG A 295 22.43 -2.04 -0.21
N ARG A 296 23.18 -1.22 0.53
CA ARG A 296 24.29 -1.68 1.38
C ARG A 296 23.81 -2.66 2.46
N ILE A 297 22.68 -2.36 3.10
CA ILE A 297 22.07 -3.24 4.10
C ILE A 297 21.70 -4.60 3.48
N VAL A 298 21.17 -4.63 2.26
CA VAL A 298 20.88 -5.88 1.55
C VAL A 298 22.15 -6.67 1.34
N ALA A 299 23.22 -6.03 0.83
CA ALA A 299 24.49 -6.71 0.59
C ALA A 299 25.10 -7.31 1.88
N GLU A 300 24.88 -6.69 3.03
CA GLU A 300 25.42 -7.13 4.32
C GLU A 300 24.57 -8.18 5.03
N ASN A 301 23.25 -8.22 4.78
CA ASN A 301 22.31 -9.00 5.59
C ASN A 301 21.52 -10.06 4.81
N ALA A 302 21.43 -9.98 3.49
CA ALA A 302 20.76 -11.02 2.72
C ALA A 302 21.58 -12.31 2.75
N ALA A 303 20.91 -13.43 3.05
CA ALA A 303 21.55 -14.73 2.95
C ALA A 303 22.05 -14.97 1.51
N PRO A 304 23.22 -15.60 1.33
CA PRO A 304 23.66 -16.02 0.00
C PRO A 304 22.56 -16.88 -0.62
N SER A 305 22.22 -16.60 -1.88
CA SER A 305 21.23 -17.38 -2.63
C SER A 305 21.59 -18.87 -2.51
N ARG A 306 20.70 -19.63 -1.86
CA ARG A 306 20.81 -21.10 -1.93
C ARG A 306 20.59 -21.46 -3.40
N GLY A 307 21.69 -21.78 -4.08
CA GLY A 307 21.69 -22.25 -5.46
C GLY A 307 20.94 -23.55 -5.65
#